data_bfeb77eb2ccfa4ee3703c1027b2768bf
#
_entry.id   bfeb77eb2ccfa4ee3703c1027b2768bf
#
_cell.length_a   1.000
_cell.length_b   1.000
_cell.length_c   1.000
_cell.angle_alpha   90.00
_cell.angle_beta   90.00
_cell.angle_gamma   90.00
#
_symmetry.space_group_name_H-M   'P 1'
#
loop_
_entity.id
_entity.type
_entity.pdbx_description
1 polymer ?
#
loop_
_entity_poly.entity_id
_entity_poly.type
_entity_poly.pdbx_seq_one_letter_code
_entity_poly.pdbx_strand_id
1 'polypeptide(L)'
;MKTTLRARPAVCAAMMLALPLCVGPDAHAQSSLRPPEFEVDLTWPTIPDNWVLGEVTSVSVDRNDNIWVLHVPQSVPEDRRVNAAPPVLQFDSEGKLLTSWGGPANGAEWLGREHGIFVDANDFVWIGGRAGWPRATTPGNSDDMIMKFTMTGELVLQVGRRGQSTGNLDTENVHQATDIFVDTQAREVYVADGYGNKRVIVFDSENGKFKRMWGAFGNPPPATFAPNAPAPQPQTTPDGPPEFGLPHAIKVSNDGIVYLADRINNRIQMFTREGEFLKQVRVTNEGSDVVPVPAGFAFSPDENQQFLYVVDSGPMRVVIFDRQTMTQIGVVGMRGANPGEFDIVHHMAVDSKGNLYTAEIVNNRRAQRFVLAGTR
;
A
#
# COMPACT_ATOMS: atom_id res chain seq x y z
N MET A 1 -62.36 14.96 -72.99
CA MET A 1 -61.65 15.66 -71.84
C MET A 1 -61.58 14.72 -70.70
N LYS A 2 -60.36 14.15 -70.42
CA LYS A 2 -60.17 13.24 -69.33
C LYS A 2 -59.30 13.98 -68.29
N THR A 3 -59.90 14.17 -67.07
CA THR A 3 -59.26 14.85 -65.93
C THR A 3 -58.71 13.77 -64.97
N THR A 4 -57.37 13.72 -64.85
CA THR A 4 -56.69 12.84 -63.94
C THR A 4 -56.45 13.51 -62.59
N LEU A 5 -57.03 12.95 -61.50
CA LEU A 5 -56.70 13.32 -60.12
C LEU A 5 -55.40 12.63 -59.68
N ARG A 6 -54.46 13.40 -59.21
CA ARG A 6 -53.25 12.90 -58.51
C ARG A 6 -53.51 12.85 -57.00
N ALA A 7 -53.30 11.68 -56.41
CA ALA A 7 -53.26 11.48 -54.97
C ALA A 7 -51.95 12.02 -54.37
N ARG A 8 -52.05 12.73 -53.23
CA ARG A 8 -50.94 13.17 -52.40
C ARG A 8 -50.61 12.09 -51.36
N PRO A 9 -49.33 11.81 -51.06
CA PRO A 9 -48.96 10.89 -49.96
C PRO A 9 -49.09 11.57 -48.60
N ALA A 10 -49.68 10.87 -47.64
CA ALA A 10 -49.75 11.25 -46.25
C ALA A 10 -48.37 10.96 -45.58
N VAL A 11 -47.78 12.02 -44.97
CA VAL A 11 -46.59 11.93 -44.16
C VAL A 11 -47.02 11.53 -42.76
N CYS A 12 -46.76 10.27 -42.34
CA CYS A 12 -46.85 9.83 -40.94
C CYS A 12 -45.61 10.36 -40.21
N ALA A 13 -45.77 11.36 -39.37
CA ALA A 13 -44.76 11.77 -38.39
C ALA A 13 -44.77 10.76 -37.23
N ALA A 14 -43.73 9.92 -37.12
CA ALA A 14 -43.51 9.08 -35.95
C ALA A 14 -42.94 9.95 -34.81
N MET A 15 -43.76 10.17 -33.82
CA MET A 15 -43.37 10.85 -32.55
C MET A 15 -42.60 9.83 -31.70
N MET A 16 -41.27 9.91 -31.65
CA MET A 16 -40.47 9.17 -30.69
C MET A 16 -40.65 9.80 -29.31
N LEU A 17 -41.35 9.09 -28.42
CA LEU A 17 -41.34 9.40 -26.99
C LEU A 17 -39.97 9.01 -26.43
N ALA A 18 -39.12 9.97 -26.12
CA ALA A 18 -37.96 9.79 -25.27
C ALA A 18 -38.44 9.61 -23.82
N LEU A 19 -38.39 8.39 -23.31
CA LEU A 19 -38.49 8.14 -21.87
C LEU A 19 -37.24 8.69 -21.19
N PRO A 20 -37.37 9.52 -20.14
CA PRO A 20 -36.21 9.88 -19.34
C PRO A 20 -35.74 8.63 -18.58
N LEU A 21 -34.51 8.20 -18.78
CA LEU A 21 -33.81 7.31 -17.87
C LEU A 21 -33.67 8.06 -16.54
N CYS A 22 -34.51 7.76 -15.57
CA CYS A 22 -34.23 8.08 -14.19
C CYS A 22 -33.03 7.24 -13.75
N VAL A 23 -31.82 7.85 -13.77
CA VAL A 23 -30.69 7.35 -13.00
C VAL A 23 -31.08 7.53 -11.54
N GLY A 24 -31.56 6.49 -10.90
CA GLY A 24 -31.75 6.45 -9.46
C GLY A 24 -30.38 6.63 -8.77
N PRO A 25 -30.34 7.11 -7.51
CA PRO A 25 -29.11 7.16 -6.75
C PRO A 25 -28.53 5.74 -6.72
N ASP A 26 -27.21 5.63 -6.94
CA ASP A 26 -26.46 4.39 -6.89
C ASP A 26 -26.86 3.64 -5.61
N ALA A 27 -27.61 2.57 -5.77
CA ALA A 27 -27.89 1.64 -4.69
C ALA A 27 -26.53 1.02 -4.37
N HIS A 28 -25.91 1.41 -3.26
CA HIS A 28 -24.73 0.73 -2.74
C HIS A 28 -25.06 -0.75 -2.69
N ALA A 29 -24.42 -1.55 -3.54
CA ALA A 29 -24.58 -2.98 -3.55
C ALA A 29 -24.18 -3.49 -2.18
N GLN A 30 -25.14 -3.97 -1.39
CA GLN A 30 -24.88 -4.53 -0.07
C GLN A 30 -24.14 -5.85 -0.29
N SER A 31 -22.91 -5.97 0.23
CA SER A 31 -22.15 -7.22 0.16
C SER A 31 -22.93 -8.33 0.85
N SER A 32 -22.99 -9.50 0.21
CA SER A 32 -23.52 -10.72 0.82
C SER A 32 -22.43 -11.53 1.52
N LEU A 33 -21.17 -11.12 1.40
CA LEU A 33 -20.03 -11.80 1.99
C LEU A 33 -20.00 -11.57 3.51
N ARG A 34 -19.66 -12.63 4.23
CA ARG A 34 -19.33 -12.51 5.65
C ARG A 34 -17.84 -12.25 5.78
N PRO A 35 -17.42 -11.32 6.68
CA PRO A 35 -16.01 -11.10 6.91
C PRO A 35 -15.37 -12.35 7.52
N PRO A 36 -14.13 -12.67 7.14
CA PRO A 36 -13.35 -13.70 7.83
C PRO A 36 -13.07 -13.29 9.28
N GLU A 37 -13.01 -14.28 10.17
CA GLU A 37 -12.67 -14.11 11.59
C GLU A 37 -11.23 -14.52 11.83
N PHE A 38 -10.56 -13.83 12.75
CA PHE A 38 -9.15 -14.03 13.06
C PHE A 38 -8.93 -14.17 14.56
N GLU A 39 -7.94 -15.01 14.92
CA GLU A 39 -7.45 -15.15 16.30
C GLU A 39 -5.97 -14.76 16.36
N VAL A 40 -5.58 -13.94 17.33
CA VAL A 40 -4.17 -13.54 17.47
C VAL A 40 -3.33 -14.72 17.97
N ASP A 41 -2.19 -14.96 17.33
CA ASP A 41 -1.21 -15.93 17.77
C ASP A 41 -0.26 -15.30 18.81
N LEU A 42 -0.32 -15.79 20.04
CA LEU A 42 0.48 -15.28 21.15
C LEU A 42 1.94 -15.75 21.12
N THR A 43 2.27 -16.69 20.25
CA THR A 43 3.59 -17.35 20.22
C THR A 43 4.46 -16.88 19.04
N TRP A 44 3.86 -16.20 18.07
CA TRP A 44 4.55 -15.74 16.87
C TRP A 44 4.92 -14.24 16.95
N PRO A 45 6.13 -13.83 16.52
CA PRO A 45 7.30 -14.64 16.20
C PRO A 45 8.19 -14.91 17.42
N THR A 46 9.09 -15.88 17.31
CA THR A 46 10.13 -16.12 18.32
C THR A 46 11.36 -15.28 18.00
N ILE A 47 11.54 -14.20 18.76
CA ILE A 47 12.73 -13.33 18.64
C ILE A 47 13.82 -13.89 19.56
N PRO A 48 15.11 -14.01 19.09
CA PRO A 48 16.22 -14.40 19.95
C PRO A 48 16.31 -13.53 21.22
N ASP A 49 16.57 -14.15 22.38
CA ASP A 49 16.50 -13.53 23.71
C ASP A 49 17.32 -12.24 23.87
N ASN A 50 18.42 -12.14 23.15
CA ASN A 50 19.30 -10.96 23.17
C ASN A 50 18.95 -9.87 22.17
N TRP A 51 17.91 -10.07 21.35
CA TRP A 51 17.55 -9.11 20.30
C TRP A 51 16.39 -8.20 20.70
N VAL A 52 16.43 -7.00 20.18
CA VAL A 52 15.39 -5.98 20.32
C VAL A 52 15.00 -5.47 18.95
N LEU A 53 13.71 -5.46 18.68
CA LEU A 53 13.17 -4.82 17.48
C LEU A 53 13.01 -3.32 17.71
N GLY A 54 13.35 -2.54 16.70
CA GLY A 54 12.91 -1.15 16.56
C GLY A 54 11.50 -1.08 16.01
N GLU A 55 11.12 0.07 15.48
CA GLU A 55 9.85 0.23 14.76
C GLU A 55 9.77 -0.79 13.63
N VAL A 56 8.79 -1.68 13.68
CA VAL A 56 8.54 -2.64 12.60
C VAL A 56 7.72 -1.93 11.54
N THR A 57 8.37 -1.57 10.44
CA THR A 57 7.76 -0.71 9.42
C THR A 57 6.98 -1.49 8.39
N SER A 58 7.41 -2.70 8.05
CA SER A 58 6.73 -3.48 7.02
C SER A 58 6.94 -4.98 7.20
N VAL A 59 6.02 -5.75 6.61
CA VAL A 59 6.08 -7.20 6.51
C VAL A 59 5.74 -7.63 5.08
N SER A 60 6.34 -8.74 4.64
CA SER A 60 6.03 -9.40 3.37
C SER A 60 6.00 -10.90 3.57
N VAL A 61 5.28 -11.62 2.72
CA VAL A 61 5.26 -13.09 2.71
C VAL A 61 5.82 -13.57 1.38
N ASP A 62 6.74 -14.53 1.41
CA ASP A 62 7.28 -15.14 0.20
C ASP A 62 6.41 -16.34 -0.27
N ARG A 63 6.71 -16.88 -1.44
CA ARG A 63 5.96 -17.99 -2.03
C ARG A 63 6.01 -19.31 -1.24
N ASN A 64 6.87 -19.39 -0.23
CA ASN A 64 6.99 -20.55 0.67
C ASN A 64 6.30 -20.31 2.02
N ASP A 65 5.50 -19.24 2.14
CA ASP A 65 4.88 -18.78 3.38
C ASP A 65 5.89 -18.42 4.48
N ASN A 66 7.12 -18.02 4.12
CA ASN A 66 8.01 -17.40 5.08
C ASN A 66 7.71 -15.90 5.19
N ILE A 67 7.79 -15.39 6.40
CA ILE A 67 7.43 -14.03 6.74
C ILE A 67 8.68 -13.19 6.89
N TRP A 68 8.77 -12.14 6.07
CA TRP A 68 9.84 -11.16 6.09
C TRP A 68 9.41 -9.94 6.88
N VAL A 69 10.21 -9.59 7.87
CA VAL A 69 9.96 -8.46 8.77
C VAL A 69 11.06 -7.43 8.56
N LEU A 70 10.66 -6.19 8.29
CA LEU A 70 11.54 -5.04 8.18
C LEU A 70 11.34 -4.13 9.38
N HIS A 71 12.43 -3.81 10.08
CA HIS A 71 12.37 -2.87 11.18
C HIS A 71 13.51 -1.84 11.10
N VAL A 72 13.41 -0.79 11.93
CA VAL A 72 14.38 0.32 12.00
C VAL A 72 15.26 0.13 13.23
N PRO A 73 16.46 -0.46 13.12
CA PRO A 73 17.36 -0.67 14.28
C PRO A 73 17.71 0.63 15.00
N GLN A 74 17.84 1.74 14.27
CA GLN A 74 18.16 3.06 14.82
C GLN A 74 17.06 3.61 15.73
N SER A 75 15.84 3.10 15.64
CA SER A 75 14.72 3.48 16.50
C SER A 75 14.72 2.77 17.87
N VAL A 76 15.57 1.77 18.05
CA VAL A 76 15.79 1.14 19.36
C VAL A 76 16.40 2.18 20.31
N PRO A 77 15.91 2.30 21.56
CA PRO A 77 16.48 3.20 22.56
C PRO A 77 17.99 3.01 22.68
N GLU A 78 18.71 4.09 22.90
CA GLU A 78 20.18 4.11 22.82
C GLU A 78 20.84 3.13 23.78
N ASP A 79 20.32 3.00 25.00
CA ASP A 79 20.77 2.08 26.05
C ASP A 79 20.58 0.59 25.67
N ARG A 80 19.71 0.29 24.73
CA ARG A 80 19.43 -1.08 24.25
C ARG A 80 19.86 -1.33 22.80
N ARG A 81 20.37 -0.31 22.11
CA ARG A 81 20.70 -0.38 20.68
C ARG A 81 21.81 -1.38 20.33
N VAL A 82 22.67 -1.72 21.28
CA VAL A 82 23.67 -2.77 21.14
C VAL A 82 23.03 -4.15 20.86
N ASN A 83 21.79 -4.33 21.28
CA ASN A 83 21.01 -5.54 21.07
C ASN A 83 20.00 -5.42 19.90
N ALA A 84 20.06 -4.35 19.11
CA ALA A 84 19.17 -4.21 17.98
C ALA A 84 19.41 -5.36 16.97
N ALA A 85 18.33 -6.01 16.56
CA ALA A 85 18.38 -7.02 15.50
C ALA A 85 18.85 -6.41 14.17
N PRO A 86 19.38 -7.21 13.21
CA PRO A 86 19.54 -6.76 11.83
C PRO A 86 18.22 -6.30 11.23
N PRO A 87 18.21 -5.30 10.33
CA PRO A 87 16.96 -4.68 9.85
C PRO A 87 16.01 -5.61 9.11
N VAL A 88 16.51 -6.67 8.48
CA VAL A 88 15.71 -7.67 7.74
C VAL A 88 15.77 -9.00 8.48
N LEU A 89 14.60 -9.53 8.79
CA LEU A 89 14.42 -10.82 9.45
C LEU A 89 13.48 -11.69 8.63
N GLN A 90 13.80 -12.98 8.48
CA GLN A 90 12.92 -13.96 7.87
C GLN A 90 12.54 -15.04 8.91
N PHE A 91 11.26 -15.29 9.04
CA PHE A 91 10.69 -16.33 9.89
C PHE A 91 9.95 -17.36 9.04
N ASP A 92 9.90 -18.61 9.50
CA ASP A 92 8.93 -19.58 8.97
C ASP A 92 7.50 -19.27 9.48
N SER A 93 6.53 -20.03 8.98
CA SER A 93 5.13 -19.88 9.38
C SER A 93 4.91 -20.16 10.89
N GLU A 94 5.75 -20.94 11.53
CA GLU A 94 5.71 -21.25 12.96
C GLU A 94 6.39 -20.19 13.83
N GLY A 95 7.03 -19.18 13.20
CA GLY A 95 7.69 -18.07 13.88
C GLY A 95 9.16 -18.30 14.24
N LYS A 96 9.79 -19.37 13.74
CA LYS A 96 11.21 -19.61 13.93
C LYS A 96 12.02 -18.74 12.98
N LEU A 97 13.03 -18.05 13.52
CA LEU A 97 13.96 -17.27 12.71
C LEU A 97 14.77 -18.17 11.76
N LEU A 98 14.73 -17.88 10.46
CA LEU A 98 15.46 -18.57 9.41
C LEU A 98 16.75 -17.86 9.03
N THR A 99 16.67 -16.55 8.80
CA THR A 99 17.83 -15.70 8.45
C THR A 99 17.61 -14.26 8.88
N SER A 100 18.70 -13.49 8.92
CA SER A 100 18.69 -12.06 9.17
C SER A 100 19.88 -11.39 8.50
N TRP A 101 19.70 -10.19 7.99
CA TRP A 101 20.76 -9.44 7.32
C TRP A 101 20.43 -7.96 7.17
N GLY A 102 21.35 -7.20 6.57
CA GLY A 102 21.20 -5.80 6.25
C GLY A 102 21.89 -4.88 7.25
N GLY A 103 21.75 -3.58 6.99
CA GLY A 103 22.42 -2.54 7.75
C GLY A 103 23.78 -2.12 7.14
N PRO A 104 24.42 -1.06 7.68
CA PRO A 104 25.63 -0.47 7.12
C PRO A 104 26.90 -1.29 7.31
N ALA A 105 26.83 -2.42 8.02
CA ALA A 105 28.01 -3.20 8.42
C ALA A 105 28.82 -3.80 7.25
N ASN A 106 28.26 -3.91 6.06
CA ASN A 106 28.90 -4.57 4.91
C ASN A 106 29.52 -3.59 3.90
N GLY A 107 29.68 -2.30 4.24
CA GLY A 107 30.30 -1.31 3.37
C GLY A 107 29.49 -0.90 2.15
N ALA A 108 28.30 -1.47 1.95
CA ALA A 108 27.34 -1.02 0.94
C ALA A 108 26.53 0.18 1.46
N GLU A 109 26.09 1.03 0.56
CA GLU A 109 25.09 2.05 0.92
C GLU A 109 23.84 1.34 1.45
N TRP A 110 23.38 1.74 2.64
CA TRP A 110 22.17 1.23 3.26
C TRP A 110 21.17 2.37 3.47
N LEU A 111 19.89 2.06 3.63
CA LEU A 111 18.87 3.06 3.87
C LEU A 111 19.09 3.82 5.19
N GLY A 112 18.75 5.09 5.22
CA GLY A 112 18.80 5.90 6.43
C GLY A 112 17.67 5.58 7.39
N ARG A 113 16.53 5.12 6.86
CA ARG A 113 15.41 4.57 7.61
C ARG A 113 14.60 3.64 6.73
N GLU A 114 14.58 2.40 7.07
CA GLU A 114 13.81 1.34 6.42
C GLU A 114 12.31 1.66 6.47
N HIS A 115 11.56 1.39 5.36
CA HIS A 115 10.12 1.69 5.37
C HIS A 115 9.26 0.58 4.74
N GLY A 116 9.43 0.26 3.47
CA GLY A 116 8.65 -0.77 2.78
C GLY A 116 9.51 -1.97 2.40
N ILE A 117 9.00 -3.20 2.54
CA ILE A 117 9.60 -4.44 2.04
C ILE A 117 8.60 -5.20 1.18
N PHE A 118 9.09 -5.76 0.08
CA PHE A 118 8.33 -6.68 -0.76
C PHE A 118 9.23 -7.81 -1.23
N VAL A 119 8.77 -9.06 -1.09
CA VAL A 119 9.45 -10.23 -1.66
C VAL A 119 8.72 -10.65 -2.91
N ASP A 120 9.43 -10.68 -4.04
CA ASP A 120 8.83 -10.97 -5.33
C ASP A 120 8.80 -12.48 -5.65
N ALA A 121 8.02 -12.86 -6.67
CA ALA A 121 7.85 -14.26 -7.06
C ALA A 121 9.13 -14.91 -7.66
N ASN A 122 10.19 -14.14 -7.89
CA ASN A 122 11.49 -14.61 -8.35
C ASN A 122 12.53 -14.70 -7.20
N ASP A 123 12.07 -14.66 -5.94
CA ASP A 123 12.90 -14.74 -4.73
C ASP A 123 13.89 -13.57 -4.62
N PHE A 124 13.45 -12.35 -4.89
CA PHE A 124 14.20 -11.14 -4.58
C PHE A 124 13.48 -10.30 -3.54
N VAL A 125 14.25 -9.67 -2.67
CA VAL A 125 13.77 -8.78 -1.62
C VAL A 125 13.97 -7.34 -2.05
N TRP A 126 12.88 -6.58 -2.13
CA TRP A 126 12.88 -5.18 -2.47
C TRP A 126 12.63 -4.34 -1.23
N ILE A 127 13.44 -3.29 -1.02
CA ILE A 127 13.35 -2.43 0.15
C ILE A 127 13.39 -0.97 -0.29
N GLY A 128 12.48 -0.17 0.27
CA GLY A 128 12.47 1.28 0.16
C GLY A 128 12.63 1.94 1.53
N GLY A 129 13.04 3.19 1.52
CA GLY A 129 13.27 3.94 2.74
C GLY A 129 12.86 5.40 2.65
N ARG A 130 13.05 6.11 3.78
CA ARG A 130 12.79 7.54 3.87
C ARG A 130 14.07 8.28 4.33
N ALA A 131 13.94 9.48 4.91
CA ALA A 131 15.06 10.21 5.48
C ALA A 131 15.64 9.52 6.72
N GLY A 132 16.93 9.68 6.96
CA GLY A 132 17.64 9.11 8.10
C GLY A 132 17.03 9.43 9.46
N TRP A 133 17.50 8.74 10.49
CA TRP A 133 17.05 8.88 11.88
C TRP A 133 18.03 9.75 12.69
N PRO A 134 17.57 10.67 13.57
CA PRO A 134 16.22 11.24 13.60
C PRO A 134 15.91 11.92 12.28
N ARG A 135 14.62 12.13 11.95
CA ARG A 135 14.15 12.65 10.67
C ARG A 135 15.09 13.73 10.13
N ALA A 136 15.95 13.38 9.18
CA ALA A 136 16.91 14.32 8.65
C ALA A 136 16.17 15.31 7.75
N THR A 137 16.13 16.57 8.20
CA THR A 137 15.70 17.70 7.37
C THR A 137 16.86 18.24 6.54
N THR A 138 18.02 17.58 6.63
CA THR A 138 19.23 18.01 5.92
C THR A 138 19.09 17.66 4.43
N PRO A 139 19.17 18.64 3.53
CA PRO A 139 19.22 18.37 2.09
C PRO A 139 20.34 17.36 1.78
N GLY A 140 20.04 16.41 0.87
CA GLY A 140 21.00 15.38 0.47
C GLY A 140 21.06 14.14 1.35
N ASN A 141 20.19 14.02 2.38
CA ASN A 141 20.16 12.84 3.26
C ASN A 141 18.83 12.06 3.22
N SER A 142 18.06 12.22 2.16
CA SER A 142 16.84 11.41 1.91
C SER A 142 17.20 10.11 1.20
N ASP A 143 16.43 9.03 1.50
CA ASP A 143 16.53 7.78 0.77
C ASP A 143 15.77 7.92 -0.54
N ASP A 144 16.45 8.43 -1.58
CA ASP A 144 15.86 8.67 -2.90
C ASP A 144 16.06 7.45 -3.82
N MET A 145 16.02 6.26 -3.23
CA MET A 145 16.31 5.00 -3.89
C MET A 145 15.43 3.87 -3.39
N ILE A 146 15.28 2.84 -4.22
CA ILE A 146 14.84 1.50 -3.85
C ILE A 146 15.92 0.50 -4.19
N MET A 147 16.00 -0.59 -3.43
CA MET A 147 17.07 -1.57 -3.52
C MET A 147 16.48 -2.97 -3.65
N LYS A 148 17.07 -3.78 -4.57
CA LYS A 148 16.76 -5.19 -4.80
C LYS A 148 17.90 -6.06 -4.30
N PHE A 149 17.58 -7.04 -3.47
CA PHE A 149 18.54 -7.97 -2.89
C PHE A 149 18.19 -9.42 -3.22
N THR A 150 19.18 -10.30 -3.15
CA THR A 150 18.93 -11.74 -3.03
C THR A 150 18.28 -12.04 -1.66
N MET A 151 17.76 -13.25 -1.48
CA MET A 151 17.21 -13.70 -0.19
C MET A 151 18.28 -13.71 0.94
N THR A 152 19.55 -13.67 0.60
CA THR A 152 20.70 -13.66 1.54
C THR A 152 21.30 -12.27 1.76
N GLY A 153 20.70 -11.23 1.15
CA GLY A 153 21.08 -9.82 1.37
C GLY A 153 22.19 -9.30 0.45
N GLU A 154 22.50 -9.98 -0.66
CA GLU A 154 23.39 -9.45 -1.68
C GLU A 154 22.66 -8.43 -2.56
N LEU A 155 23.20 -7.23 -2.73
CA LEU A 155 22.61 -6.19 -3.58
C LEU A 155 22.68 -6.59 -5.06
N VAL A 156 21.51 -6.63 -5.72
CA VAL A 156 21.37 -6.99 -7.13
C VAL A 156 21.13 -5.77 -8.00
N LEU A 157 20.28 -4.85 -7.53
CA LEU A 157 19.92 -3.63 -8.27
C LEU A 157 19.60 -2.50 -7.29
N GLN A 158 20.02 -1.30 -7.64
CA GLN A 158 19.60 -0.06 -6.98
C GLN A 158 19.02 0.88 -8.04
N VAL A 159 17.84 1.42 -7.77
CA VAL A 159 17.19 2.44 -8.58
C VAL A 159 17.18 3.73 -7.78
N GLY A 160 17.78 4.77 -8.35
CA GLY A 160 17.97 6.04 -7.64
C GLY A 160 19.22 6.08 -6.73
N ARG A 161 19.45 7.24 -6.11
CA ARG A 161 20.60 7.49 -5.23
C ARG A 161 20.22 8.44 -4.12
N ARG A 162 20.82 8.27 -2.96
CA ARG A 162 20.61 9.12 -1.78
C ARG A 162 20.73 10.60 -2.11
N GLY A 163 19.73 11.38 -1.73
CA GLY A 163 19.72 12.84 -1.83
C GLY A 163 19.80 13.40 -3.24
N GLN A 164 19.47 12.62 -4.27
CA GLN A 164 19.55 13.02 -5.67
C GLN A 164 18.21 13.30 -6.35
N SER A 165 17.10 13.12 -5.64
CA SER A 165 15.79 13.39 -6.23
C SER A 165 15.61 14.85 -6.62
N THR A 166 15.12 15.07 -7.82
CA THR A 166 14.76 16.38 -8.36
C THR A 166 13.25 16.67 -8.26
N GLY A 167 12.48 15.78 -7.61
CA GLY A 167 11.06 15.97 -7.32
C GLY A 167 10.14 15.07 -8.14
N ASN A 168 8.87 15.46 -8.23
CA ASN A 168 7.79 14.63 -8.78
C ASN A 168 7.97 14.17 -10.23
N LEU A 169 8.75 14.87 -11.04
CA LEU A 169 8.98 14.53 -12.44
C LEU A 169 10.32 13.82 -12.69
N ASP A 170 11.07 13.52 -11.62
CA ASP A 170 12.32 12.75 -11.70
C ASP A 170 12.05 11.33 -12.21
N THR A 171 12.74 10.90 -13.26
CA THR A 171 12.61 9.56 -13.84
C THR A 171 13.71 8.59 -13.44
N GLU A 172 14.70 9.05 -12.68
CA GLU A 172 15.84 8.25 -12.25
C GLU A 172 15.78 7.93 -10.74
N ASN A 173 15.20 8.83 -9.95
CA ASN A 173 15.16 8.71 -8.50
C ASN A 173 13.72 8.72 -7.99
N VAL A 174 13.47 7.99 -6.90
CA VAL A 174 12.31 8.18 -6.02
C VAL A 174 12.61 9.31 -5.02
N HIS A 175 11.66 9.65 -4.15
CA HIS A 175 11.92 10.57 -3.05
C HIS A 175 11.22 10.07 -1.78
N GLN A 176 11.92 9.21 -1.04
CA GLN A 176 11.43 8.60 0.19
C GLN A 176 10.21 7.68 -0.07
N ALA A 177 10.44 6.60 -0.81
CA ALA A 177 9.44 5.60 -1.17
C ALA A 177 8.77 5.00 0.08
N THR A 178 7.45 4.82 0.00
CA THR A 178 6.64 4.32 1.10
C THR A 178 6.34 2.83 0.99
N ASP A 179 5.99 2.33 -0.19
CA ASP A 179 5.71 0.91 -0.44
C ASP A 179 6.10 0.52 -1.86
N ILE A 180 6.29 -0.78 -2.05
CA ILE A 180 6.75 -1.38 -3.30
C ILE A 180 5.86 -2.59 -3.60
N PHE A 181 5.52 -2.77 -4.87
CA PHE A 181 4.94 -4.00 -5.39
C PHE A 181 5.65 -4.39 -6.68
N VAL A 182 5.93 -5.68 -6.87
CA VAL A 182 6.61 -6.19 -8.08
C VAL A 182 5.74 -7.18 -8.81
N ASP A 183 5.43 -6.86 -10.06
CA ASP A 183 4.85 -7.79 -11.03
C ASP A 183 5.99 -8.43 -11.84
N THR A 184 6.36 -9.64 -11.48
CA THR A 184 7.47 -10.36 -12.14
C THR A 184 7.14 -10.78 -13.56
N GLN A 185 5.86 -10.99 -13.89
CA GLN A 185 5.43 -11.35 -15.25
C GLN A 185 5.51 -10.15 -16.19
N ALA A 186 5.08 -8.98 -15.72
CA ALA A 186 5.19 -7.73 -16.47
C ALA A 186 6.60 -7.12 -16.42
N ARG A 187 7.48 -7.63 -15.55
CA ARG A 187 8.80 -7.07 -15.24
C ARG A 187 8.68 -5.61 -14.79
N GLU A 188 7.81 -5.37 -13.83
CA GLU A 188 7.50 -4.04 -13.33
C GLU A 188 7.61 -3.95 -11.82
N VAL A 189 8.25 -2.90 -11.33
CA VAL A 189 8.21 -2.49 -9.94
C VAL A 189 7.43 -1.19 -9.82
N TYR A 190 6.31 -1.26 -9.10
CA TYR A 190 5.44 -0.15 -8.76
C TYR A 190 5.88 0.43 -7.42
N VAL A 191 6.06 1.71 -7.36
CA VAL A 191 6.48 2.41 -6.13
C VAL A 191 5.46 3.47 -5.76
N ALA A 192 4.95 3.39 -4.54
CA ALA A 192 4.27 4.51 -3.91
C ALA A 192 5.33 5.51 -3.44
N ASP A 193 5.52 6.59 -4.18
CA ASP A 193 6.56 7.58 -3.94
C ASP A 193 5.95 8.79 -3.24
N GLY A 194 5.80 8.70 -1.88
CA GLY A 194 4.84 9.52 -1.17
C GLY A 194 5.36 10.46 -0.10
N TYR A 195 6.47 10.19 0.61
CA TYR A 195 6.96 11.10 1.66
C TYR A 195 7.62 12.34 1.10
N GLY A 196 8.35 12.20 0.00
CA GLY A 196 9.01 13.30 -0.67
C GLY A 196 8.35 13.72 -1.98
N ASN A 197 7.55 12.83 -2.58
CA ASN A 197 6.81 13.05 -3.82
C ASN A 197 5.31 12.78 -3.64
N LYS A 198 4.53 12.99 -4.71
CA LYS A 198 3.08 12.76 -4.76
C LYS A 198 2.71 11.96 -6.01
N ARG A 199 3.27 10.76 -6.14
CA ARG A 199 3.11 9.96 -7.36
C ARG A 199 3.17 8.46 -7.12
N VAL A 200 2.68 7.71 -8.08
CA VAL A 200 3.12 6.35 -8.37
C VAL A 200 4.15 6.45 -9.49
N ILE A 201 5.25 5.72 -9.36
CA ILE A 201 6.25 5.58 -10.41
C ILE A 201 6.54 4.10 -10.65
N VAL A 202 6.74 3.72 -11.91
CA VAL A 202 6.98 2.35 -12.33
C VAL A 202 8.30 2.26 -13.07
N PHE A 203 9.13 1.30 -12.65
CA PHE A 203 10.39 0.97 -13.28
C PHE A 203 10.40 -0.47 -13.81
N ASP A 204 11.31 -0.79 -14.71
CA ASP A 204 11.61 -2.16 -15.08
C ASP A 204 12.33 -2.86 -13.92
N SER A 205 11.82 -4.01 -13.47
CA SER A 205 12.30 -4.71 -12.28
C SER A 205 13.64 -5.43 -12.46
N GLU A 206 14.18 -5.50 -13.70
CA GLU A 206 15.47 -6.13 -13.97
C GLU A 206 16.61 -5.14 -14.17
N ASN A 207 16.30 -3.96 -14.73
CA ASN A 207 17.35 -2.98 -15.07
C ASN A 207 17.13 -1.58 -14.49
N GLY A 208 16.03 -1.36 -13.76
CA GLY A 208 15.72 -0.10 -13.09
C GLY A 208 15.31 1.05 -14.04
N LYS A 209 15.07 0.82 -15.32
CA LYS A 209 14.67 1.86 -16.26
C LYS A 209 13.25 2.32 -16.00
N PHE A 210 13.06 3.63 -16.05
CA PHE A 210 11.75 4.25 -15.96
C PHE A 210 10.80 3.74 -17.05
N LYS A 211 9.55 3.46 -16.69
CA LYS A 211 8.48 3.06 -17.60
C LYS A 211 7.38 4.12 -17.67
N ARG A 212 6.80 4.51 -16.56
CA ARG A 212 5.72 5.50 -16.47
C ARG A 212 5.52 6.00 -15.03
N MET A 213 4.73 7.06 -14.88
CA MET A 213 4.31 7.59 -13.57
C MET A 213 2.96 8.31 -13.72
N TRP A 214 2.26 8.43 -12.60
CA TRP A 214 1.02 9.20 -12.53
C TRP A 214 0.77 9.75 -11.12
N GLY A 215 -0.05 10.78 -11.04
CA GLY A 215 -0.58 11.38 -9.84
C GLY A 215 -2.01 10.93 -9.55
N ALA A 216 -2.69 11.64 -8.64
CA ALA A 216 -4.08 11.34 -8.32
C ALA A 216 -4.98 11.47 -9.56
N PHE A 217 -5.99 10.60 -9.64
CA PHE A 217 -6.94 10.52 -10.76
C PHE A 217 -6.31 10.21 -12.13
N GLY A 218 -5.11 9.62 -12.14
CA GLY A 218 -4.37 9.34 -13.37
C GLY A 218 -3.76 10.58 -14.04
N ASN A 219 -3.85 11.74 -13.40
CA ASN A 219 -3.25 12.97 -13.89
C ASN A 219 -1.71 12.90 -13.83
N PRO A 220 -0.99 13.71 -14.60
CA PRO A 220 0.43 13.92 -14.39
C PRO A 220 0.71 14.33 -12.92
N PRO A 221 1.82 13.87 -12.31
CA PRO A 221 2.21 14.35 -10.99
C PRO A 221 2.41 15.87 -11.01
N PRO A 222 2.17 16.58 -9.88
CA PRO A 222 2.37 18.02 -9.82
C PRO A 222 3.84 18.37 -10.10
N ALA A 223 4.09 19.37 -10.97
CA ALA A 223 5.45 19.76 -11.35
C ALA A 223 6.28 20.29 -10.19
N THR A 224 5.62 20.89 -9.19
CA THR A 224 6.27 21.43 -8.00
C THR A 224 5.74 20.71 -6.77
N PHE A 225 6.64 20.32 -5.87
CA PHE A 225 6.31 19.82 -4.55
C PHE A 225 6.87 20.79 -3.50
N ALA A 226 5.99 21.27 -2.62
CA ALA A 226 6.38 22.02 -1.45
C ALA A 226 6.38 21.07 -0.24
N PRO A 227 7.53 20.57 0.22
CA PRO A 227 7.60 19.60 1.32
C PRO A 227 7.01 20.10 2.64
N ASN A 228 6.83 21.42 2.75
CA ASN A 228 6.22 22.10 3.89
C ASN A 228 4.83 22.68 3.58
N ALA A 229 4.20 22.24 2.49
CA ALA A 229 2.82 22.64 2.24
C ALA A 229 1.96 22.24 3.45
N PRO A 230 1.06 23.13 3.92
CA PRO A 230 0.14 22.78 5.00
C PRO A 230 -0.63 21.50 4.61
N ALA A 231 -0.96 20.71 5.63
CA ALA A 231 -1.81 19.54 5.43
C ALA A 231 -3.04 19.94 4.58
N PRO A 232 -3.48 19.07 3.65
CA PRO A 232 -4.66 19.38 2.84
C PRO A 232 -5.78 19.85 3.75
N GLN A 233 -6.38 20.99 3.42
CA GLN A 233 -7.54 21.50 4.15
C GLN A 233 -8.69 20.49 4.08
N PRO A 234 -9.58 20.44 5.06
CA PRO A 234 -10.76 19.59 5.02
C PRO A 234 -11.44 19.72 3.66
N GLN A 235 -11.77 18.61 3.05
CA GLN A 235 -12.12 18.50 1.65
C GLN A 235 -13.37 19.31 1.31
N THR A 236 -13.22 20.27 0.45
CA THR A 236 -14.33 21.13 -0.04
C THR A 236 -15.05 20.54 -1.24
N THR A 237 -14.53 19.45 -1.83
CA THR A 237 -15.13 18.76 -2.98
C THR A 237 -15.46 17.31 -2.62
N PRO A 238 -16.52 16.71 -3.18
CA PRO A 238 -16.88 15.30 -2.94
C PRO A 238 -15.74 14.34 -3.26
N ASP A 239 -14.98 14.62 -4.31
CA ASP A 239 -13.87 13.77 -4.78
C ASP A 239 -12.55 13.99 -4.02
N GLY A 240 -12.45 15.10 -3.31
CA GLY A 240 -11.26 15.50 -2.58
C GLY A 240 -10.21 16.22 -3.41
N PRO A 241 -8.98 16.42 -2.84
CA PRO A 241 -7.92 17.15 -3.52
C PRO A 241 -7.52 16.50 -4.85
N PRO A 242 -7.18 17.33 -5.87
CA PRO A 242 -6.78 16.83 -7.20
C PRO A 242 -5.40 16.15 -7.19
N GLU A 243 -4.62 16.30 -6.12
CA GLU A 243 -3.31 15.68 -5.94
C GLU A 243 -3.35 14.61 -4.85
N PHE A 244 -2.40 13.68 -4.88
CA PHE A 244 -2.18 12.83 -3.71
C PHE A 244 -1.73 13.65 -2.50
N GLY A 245 -2.24 13.28 -1.32
CA GLY A 245 -1.74 13.83 -0.07
C GLY A 245 -0.47 13.11 0.38
N LEU A 246 -0.51 11.78 0.43
CA LEU A 246 0.61 10.91 0.72
C LEU A 246 0.34 9.50 0.17
N PRO A 247 0.78 9.17 -1.05
CA PRO A 247 0.81 7.79 -1.55
C PRO A 247 1.57 6.90 -0.56
N HIS A 248 0.90 5.92 0.09
CA HIS A 248 1.53 5.20 1.20
C HIS A 248 1.61 3.69 1.00
N ALA A 249 0.60 3.06 0.44
CA ALA A 249 0.64 1.64 0.12
C ALA A 249 0.18 1.41 -1.32
N ILE A 250 0.81 0.44 -1.98
CA ILE A 250 0.50 0.05 -3.36
C ILE A 250 0.49 -1.46 -3.50
N LYS A 251 -0.56 -2.00 -4.14
CA LYS A 251 -0.65 -3.41 -4.52
C LYS A 251 -1.36 -3.52 -5.86
N VAL A 252 -1.04 -4.55 -6.62
CA VAL A 252 -1.75 -4.90 -7.85
C VAL A 252 -2.47 -6.22 -7.63
N SER A 253 -3.76 -6.25 -7.93
CA SER A 253 -4.58 -7.46 -7.81
C SER A 253 -4.37 -8.42 -8.99
N ASN A 254 -4.81 -9.67 -8.85
CA ASN A 254 -4.69 -10.71 -9.88
C ASN A 254 -5.37 -10.30 -11.21
N ASP A 255 -6.45 -9.51 -11.14
CA ASP A 255 -7.14 -8.95 -12.30
C ASP A 255 -6.51 -7.65 -12.84
N GLY A 256 -5.35 -7.29 -12.34
CA GLY A 256 -4.52 -6.20 -12.89
C GLY A 256 -4.90 -4.79 -12.44
N ILE A 257 -5.69 -4.66 -11.38
CA ILE A 257 -6.06 -3.36 -10.83
C ILE A 257 -5.00 -2.91 -9.81
N VAL A 258 -4.49 -1.70 -9.98
CA VAL A 258 -3.55 -1.07 -9.04
C VAL A 258 -4.34 -0.34 -7.96
N TYR A 259 -4.13 -0.72 -6.70
CA TYR A 259 -4.71 -0.08 -5.52
C TYR A 259 -3.66 0.80 -4.86
N LEU A 260 -4.00 2.05 -4.60
CA LEU A 260 -3.14 3.03 -3.92
C LEU A 260 -3.86 3.63 -2.71
N ALA A 261 -3.22 3.55 -1.54
CA ALA A 261 -3.64 4.28 -0.35
C ALA A 261 -3.12 5.71 -0.40
N ASP A 262 -4.01 6.67 -0.57
CA ASP A 262 -3.71 8.08 -0.40
C ASP A 262 -4.00 8.48 1.05
N ARG A 263 -3.01 8.23 1.91
CA ARG A 263 -3.10 8.19 3.37
C ARG A 263 -3.68 9.46 3.99
N ILE A 264 -3.17 10.64 3.61
CA ILE A 264 -3.60 11.92 4.19
C ILE A 264 -5.00 12.32 3.68
N ASN A 265 -5.34 11.94 2.46
CA ASN A 265 -6.65 12.25 1.88
C ASN A 265 -7.74 11.22 2.25
N ASN A 266 -7.43 10.24 3.09
CA ASN A 266 -8.35 9.18 3.53
C ASN A 266 -9.08 8.53 2.36
N ARG A 267 -8.36 8.12 1.33
CA ARG A 267 -8.95 7.46 0.16
C ARG A 267 -8.07 6.35 -0.38
N ILE A 268 -8.72 5.42 -1.04
CA ILE A 268 -8.09 4.39 -1.86
C ILE A 268 -8.44 4.71 -3.30
N GLN A 269 -7.45 4.94 -4.14
CA GLN A 269 -7.68 5.10 -5.58
C GLN A 269 -7.25 3.84 -6.33
N MET A 270 -8.02 3.47 -7.33
CA MET A 270 -7.80 2.32 -8.18
C MET A 270 -7.51 2.76 -9.60
N PHE A 271 -6.52 2.09 -10.24
CA PHE A 271 -6.04 2.42 -11.56
C PHE A 271 -5.86 1.16 -12.40
N THR A 272 -5.84 1.31 -13.72
CA THR A 272 -5.25 0.30 -14.60
C THR A 272 -3.74 0.23 -14.37
N ARG A 273 -3.07 -0.79 -14.93
CA ARG A 273 -1.60 -0.88 -14.89
C ARG A 273 -0.92 0.30 -15.60
N GLU A 274 -1.58 0.91 -16.57
CA GLU A 274 -1.12 2.08 -17.31
C GLU A 274 -1.28 3.40 -16.55
N GLY A 275 -2.00 3.38 -15.41
CA GLY A 275 -2.24 4.54 -14.57
C GLY A 275 -3.55 5.28 -14.86
N GLU A 276 -4.44 4.70 -15.68
CA GLU A 276 -5.76 5.27 -15.91
C GLU A 276 -6.65 5.10 -14.67
N PHE A 277 -7.24 6.18 -14.21
CA PHE A 277 -8.12 6.18 -13.03
C PHE A 277 -9.42 5.40 -13.29
N LEU A 278 -9.74 4.48 -12.37
CA LEU A 278 -10.95 3.66 -12.45
C LEU A 278 -12.01 4.15 -11.45
N LYS A 279 -11.66 4.20 -10.17
CA LYS A 279 -12.55 4.66 -9.10
C LYS A 279 -11.78 4.98 -7.82
N GLN A 280 -12.47 5.57 -6.86
CA GLN A 280 -11.96 5.74 -5.49
C GLN A 280 -13.00 5.34 -4.46
N VAL A 281 -12.52 5.00 -3.26
CA VAL A 281 -13.36 4.74 -2.10
C VAL A 281 -12.71 5.36 -0.86
N ARG A 282 -13.53 5.72 0.12
CA ARG A 282 -13.05 6.18 1.44
C ARG A 282 -13.21 5.07 2.47
N VAL A 283 -12.26 5.00 3.38
CA VAL A 283 -12.44 4.21 4.59
C VAL A 283 -13.37 4.98 5.51
N THR A 284 -14.37 4.31 6.08
CA THR A 284 -15.35 4.93 6.99
C THR A 284 -15.13 4.46 8.43
N ASN A 285 -15.49 5.32 9.38
CA ASN A 285 -15.46 5.04 10.81
C ASN A 285 -16.73 5.57 11.44
N GLU A 286 -17.85 4.92 11.12
CA GLU A 286 -19.18 5.35 11.51
C GLU A 286 -19.30 5.46 13.04
N GLY A 287 -19.92 6.54 13.51
CA GLY A 287 -20.13 6.80 14.92
C GLY A 287 -18.90 7.27 15.70
N SER A 288 -17.80 7.63 15.02
CA SER A 288 -16.56 8.11 15.65
C SER A 288 -16.00 9.32 14.92
N ASP A 289 -15.46 10.27 15.70
CA ASP A 289 -14.73 11.45 15.18
C ASP A 289 -13.27 11.14 14.76
N VAL A 290 -12.79 9.90 14.98
CA VAL A 290 -11.45 9.51 14.59
C VAL A 290 -11.40 9.29 13.09
N VAL A 291 -10.62 10.12 12.41
CA VAL A 291 -10.48 10.06 10.94
C VAL A 291 -9.69 8.81 10.54
N PRO A 292 -10.21 7.99 9.61
CA PRO A 292 -9.48 6.86 9.07
C PRO A 292 -8.22 7.28 8.31
N VAL A 293 -7.19 6.43 8.38
CA VAL A 293 -5.87 6.68 7.78
C VAL A 293 -5.40 5.40 7.08
N PRO A 294 -5.81 5.15 5.81
CA PRO A 294 -5.39 3.97 5.08
C PRO A 294 -3.87 3.98 4.86
N ALA A 295 -3.18 2.94 5.33
CA ALA A 295 -1.73 2.91 5.35
C ALA A 295 -1.11 1.67 4.71
N GLY A 296 -1.78 0.54 4.69
CA GLY A 296 -1.28 -0.72 4.15
C GLY A 296 -2.38 -1.55 3.50
N PHE A 297 -2.01 -2.45 2.59
CA PHE A 297 -2.93 -3.35 1.89
C PHE A 297 -2.45 -4.79 1.90
N ALA A 298 -3.41 -5.72 1.95
CA ALA A 298 -3.23 -7.09 1.52
C ALA A 298 -4.54 -7.61 0.92
N PHE A 299 -4.43 -8.60 0.03
CA PHE A 299 -5.59 -9.32 -0.51
C PHE A 299 -5.70 -10.69 0.13
N SER A 300 -6.93 -11.23 0.19
CA SER A 300 -7.12 -12.65 0.49
C SER A 300 -6.45 -13.52 -0.58
N PRO A 301 -5.94 -14.73 -0.21
CA PRO A 301 -5.13 -15.54 -1.13
C PRO A 301 -5.97 -16.33 -2.14
N ASP A 302 -7.29 -16.28 -2.07
CA ASP A 302 -8.16 -16.94 -3.05
C ASP A 302 -7.97 -16.34 -4.45
N GLU A 303 -8.26 -17.12 -5.49
CA GLU A 303 -8.06 -16.74 -6.90
C GLU A 303 -8.70 -15.39 -7.25
N ASN A 304 -9.90 -15.13 -6.71
CA ASN A 304 -10.64 -13.89 -6.95
C ASN A 304 -10.25 -12.75 -6.01
N GLN A 305 -9.40 -13.04 -5.00
CA GLN A 305 -9.04 -12.07 -3.97
C GLN A 305 -10.28 -11.37 -3.41
N GLN A 306 -11.22 -12.17 -2.88
CA GLN A 306 -12.54 -11.71 -2.46
C GLN A 306 -12.48 -10.58 -1.43
N PHE A 307 -11.45 -10.58 -0.59
CA PHE A 307 -11.28 -9.57 0.45
C PHE A 307 -10.06 -8.70 0.16
N LEU A 308 -10.25 -7.39 0.38
CA LEU A 308 -9.16 -6.42 0.52
C LEU A 308 -9.07 -6.04 2.00
N TYR A 309 -7.92 -6.30 2.59
CA TYR A 309 -7.58 -5.87 3.95
C TYR A 309 -6.85 -4.53 3.89
N VAL A 310 -7.29 -3.57 4.70
CA VAL A 310 -6.75 -2.21 4.73
C VAL A 310 -6.33 -1.87 6.15
N VAL A 311 -5.05 -1.59 6.33
CA VAL A 311 -4.54 -1.00 7.56
C VAL A 311 -5.13 0.39 7.72
N ASP A 312 -5.84 0.64 8.82
CA ASP A 312 -6.40 1.93 9.19
C ASP A 312 -5.71 2.46 10.45
N SER A 313 -4.63 3.21 10.25
CA SER A 313 -3.77 3.74 11.33
C SER A 313 -4.39 4.91 12.10
N GLY A 314 -5.58 5.37 11.76
CA GLY A 314 -6.33 6.37 12.53
C GLY A 314 -6.98 5.72 13.75
N PRO A 315 -8.03 4.91 13.58
CA PRO A 315 -8.67 4.13 14.65
C PRO A 315 -7.81 2.98 15.20
N MET A 316 -6.69 2.63 14.56
CA MET A 316 -5.81 1.50 14.91
C MET A 316 -6.48 0.14 14.74
N ARG A 317 -6.76 -0.22 13.50
CA ARG A 317 -7.46 -1.46 13.14
C ARG A 317 -7.09 -1.89 11.72
N VAL A 318 -7.47 -3.09 11.35
CA VAL A 318 -7.52 -3.54 9.95
C VAL A 318 -8.97 -3.59 9.51
N VAL A 319 -9.29 -2.93 8.41
CA VAL A 319 -10.64 -2.89 7.81
C VAL A 319 -10.71 -3.94 6.71
N ILE A 320 -11.81 -4.70 6.68
CA ILE A 320 -12.07 -5.72 5.67
C ILE A 320 -13.09 -5.17 4.68
N PHE A 321 -12.73 -5.16 3.41
CA PHE A 321 -13.62 -4.84 2.32
C PHE A 321 -13.98 -6.10 1.51
N ASP A 322 -15.23 -6.19 1.09
CA ASP A 322 -15.57 -6.94 -0.10
C ASP A 322 -14.91 -6.23 -1.28
N ARG A 323 -13.90 -6.85 -1.88
CA ARG A 323 -13.09 -6.20 -2.93
C ARG A 323 -13.88 -5.87 -4.18
N GLN A 324 -14.85 -6.69 -4.54
CA GLN A 324 -15.63 -6.50 -5.77
C GLN A 324 -16.54 -5.28 -5.68
N THR A 325 -17.25 -5.16 -4.57
CA THR A 325 -18.17 -4.04 -4.33
C THR A 325 -17.48 -2.82 -3.72
N MET A 326 -16.30 -3.01 -3.11
CA MET A 326 -15.61 -2.05 -2.26
C MET A 326 -16.47 -1.59 -1.07
N THR A 327 -17.28 -2.51 -0.55
CA THR A 327 -18.07 -2.29 0.66
C THR A 327 -17.27 -2.75 1.88
N GLN A 328 -17.19 -1.91 2.90
CA GLN A 328 -16.60 -2.26 4.18
C GLN A 328 -17.52 -3.24 4.92
N ILE A 329 -17.01 -4.42 5.29
CA ILE A 329 -17.82 -5.51 5.86
C ILE A 329 -17.36 -5.98 7.23
N GLY A 330 -16.15 -5.60 7.68
CA GLY A 330 -15.63 -6.02 8.98
C GLY A 330 -14.38 -5.27 9.40
N VAL A 331 -13.94 -5.54 10.61
CA VAL A 331 -12.70 -5.01 11.19
C VAL A 331 -12.00 -6.08 12.03
N VAL A 332 -10.66 -5.98 12.13
CA VAL A 332 -9.81 -6.79 13.00
C VAL A 332 -8.99 -5.86 13.90
N GLY A 333 -8.93 -6.17 15.18
CA GLY A 333 -8.19 -5.43 16.19
C GLY A 333 -8.81 -4.08 16.56
N MET A 334 -8.18 -3.42 17.51
CA MET A 334 -8.55 -2.11 18.04
C MET A 334 -7.32 -1.43 18.64
N ARG A 335 -7.45 -0.17 19.01
CA ARG A 335 -6.37 0.57 19.69
C ARG A 335 -6.01 -0.07 21.03
N GLY A 336 -4.72 -0.32 21.26
CA GLY A 336 -4.17 -0.80 22.50
C GLY A 336 -2.77 -1.40 22.38
N ALA A 337 -2.28 -2.03 23.46
CA ALA A 337 -0.95 -2.61 23.54
C ALA A 337 -0.95 -4.13 23.76
N ASN A 338 -2.11 -4.72 24.06
CA ASN A 338 -2.22 -6.16 24.26
C ASN A 338 -2.09 -6.91 22.91
N PRO A 339 -1.81 -8.20 22.91
CA PRO A 339 -1.93 -9.01 21.70
C PRO A 339 -3.32 -8.87 21.07
N GLY A 340 -3.36 -8.70 19.74
CA GLY A 340 -4.60 -8.45 19.01
C GLY A 340 -5.06 -6.99 18.97
N GLU A 341 -4.44 -6.11 19.76
CA GLU A 341 -4.62 -4.66 19.72
C GLU A 341 -3.48 -3.99 18.95
N PHE A 342 -3.63 -2.72 18.57
CA PHE A 342 -2.64 -1.94 17.82
C PHE A 342 -2.37 -0.57 18.45
N ASP A 343 -1.08 -0.17 18.50
CA ASP A 343 -0.73 1.24 18.75
C ASP A 343 -0.72 2.01 17.42
N ILE A 344 0.31 1.79 16.58
CA ILE A 344 0.29 2.28 15.20
C ILE A 344 0.55 1.11 14.27
N VAL A 345 -0.51 0.46 13.81
CA VAL A 345 -0.44 -0.51 12.73
C VAL A 345 -0.08 0.20 11.43
N HIS A 346 0.92 -0.34 10.70
CA HIS A 346 1.56 0.39 9.61
C HIS A 346 1.46 -0.31 8.27
N HIS A 347 1.98 -1.53 8.15
CA HIS A 347 1.84 -2.38 6.97
C HIS A 347 1.36 -3.77 7.36
N MET A 348 1.00 -4.57 6.35
CA MET A 348 0.52 -5.94 6.54
C MET A 348 0.80 -6.82 5.34
N ALA A 349 0.75 -8.14 5.55
CA ALA A 349 0.80 -9.15 4.52
C ALA A 349 -0.13 -10.32 4.86
N VAL A 350 -0.39 -11.19 3.88
CA VAL A 350 -1.23 -12.39 4.01
C VAL A 350 -0.48 -13.58 3.45
N ASP A 351 -0.51 -14.73 4.14
CA ASP A 351 0.05 -15.99 3.64
C ASP A 351 -0.97 -16.77 2.77
N SER A 352 -0.53 -17.89 2.19
CA SER A 352 -1.38 -18.72 1.33
C SER A 352 -2.55 -19.38 2.07
N LYS A 353 -2.51 -19.44 3.41
CA LYS A 353 -3.57 -19.97 4.28
C LYS A 353 -4.57 -18.90 4.71
N GLY A 354 -4.31 -17.63 4.37
CA GLY A 354 -5.14 -16.49 4.73
C GLY A 354 -4.83 -15.88 6.10
N ASN A 355 -3.74 -16.26 6.77
CA ASN A 355 -3.33 -15.62 8.01
C ASN A 355 -2.80 -14.21 7.72
N LEU A 356 -3.16 -13.24 8.60
CA LEU A 356 -2.67 -11.88 8.50
C LEU A 356 -1.41 -11.70 9.35
N TYR A 357 -0.46 -10.93 8.81
CA TYR A 357 0.73 -10.48 9.50
C TYR A 357 0.75 -8.96 9.50
N THR A 358 0.92 -8.34 10.67
CA THR A 358 0.90 -6.87 10.81
C THR A 358 2.21 -6.35 11.35
N ALA A 359 2.57 -5.15 10.92
CA ALA A 359 3.73 -4.40 11.38
C ALA A 359 3.28 -3.21 12.23
N GLU A 360 3.91 -2.99 13.38
CA GLU A 360 3.61 -1.87 14.27
C GLU A 360 4.85 -1.03 14.56
N ILE A 361 4.68 0.28 14.45
CA ILE A 361 5.70 1.29 14.74
C ILE A 361 5.44 1.97 16.09
N VAL A 362 6.33 2.90 16.49
CA VAL A 362 6.26 3.77 17.67
C VAL A 362 6.38 3.00 18.98
N ASN A 363 5.30 2.70 19.70
CA ASN A 363 5.40 2.16 21.07
C ASN A 363 5.47 0.63 21.08
N ASN A 364 4.62 -0.05 20.29
CA ASN A 364 4.55 -1.51 20.32
C ASN A 364 5.73 -2.19 19.62
N ARG A 365 6.23 -1.63 18.51
CA ARG A 365 7.45 -2.08 17.79
C ARG A 365 7.50 -3.59 17.62
N ARG A 366 6.45 -4.17 17.04
CA ARG A 366 6.29 -5.62 16.90
C ARG A 366 5.66 -5.99 15.56
N ALA A 367 5.81 -7.25 15.20
CA ALA A 367 4.95 -7.92 14.25
C ALA A 367 4.00 -8.84 14.99
N GLN A 368 2.77 -8.99 14.49
CA GLN A 368 1.79 -9.93 15.03
C GLN A 368 1.24 -10.81 13.91
N ARG A 369 0.90 -12.06 14.23
CA ARG A 369 0.17 -12.99 13.38
C ARG A 369 -1.26 -13.12 13.87
N PHE A 370 -2.21 -13.08 12.93
CA PHE A 370 -3.61 -13.36 13.13
C PHE A 370 -3.99 -14.58 12.30
N VAL A 371 -4.31 -15.68 12.97
CA VAL A 371 -4.67 -16.93 12.31
C VAL A 371 -6.11 -16.86 11.83
N LEU A 372 -6.36 -17.23 10.58
CA LEU A 372 -7.71 -17.32 10.02
C LEU A 372 -8.49 -18.43 10.74
N ALA A 373 -9.51 -18.05 11.51
CA ALA A 373 -10.32 -18.97 12.31
C ALA A 373 -11.44 -19.67 11.51
N GLY A 374 -11.62 -19.30 10.25
CA GLY A 374 -12.65 -19.80 9.34
C GLY A 374 -13.63 -18.71 8.93
N THR A 375 -14.46 -19.01 7.94
CA THR A 375 -15.63 -18.20 7.57
C THR A 375 -16.85 -18.88 8.16
N ARG A 376 -17.51 -18.26 9.14
CA ARG A 376 -18.79 -18.78 9.67
C ARG A 376 -19.95 -18.49 8.73
#